data_1049933730a4afe690dc7ed1fe4bcb99
#
_entry.id   1049933730a4afe690dc7ed1fe4bcb99
#
_cell.length_a   1.000
_cell.length_b   1.000
_cell.length_c   1.000
_cell.angle_alpha   90.00
_cell.angle_beta   90.00
_cell.angle_gamma   90.00
#
_symmetry.space_group_name_H-M   'P 1'
#
loop_
_entity.id
_entity.type
_entity.pdbx_description
1 polymer ?
#
loop_
_entity_poly.entity_id
_entity_poly.type
_entity_poly.pdbx_seq_one_letter_code
_entity_poly.pdbx_strand_id
1 'polypeptide(L)'
;MDTSTILVATDLSARSADIVQKALPLAHKLNAKLHVVHIIEEKIFTYLDDADTLLEKAQNALEKLFPHIPKEQLHCQKGKISSSVAALANNLDAKLVILGSSGENGGLKSLFVGSSTKDIVRSLTMPALVVKTTNDLHVDKLLIPTDFSEASRWHIHAMRSLFPEAKITLLHTFVVPFSSRLSLYGVKKGDVNLLEENLYTNAKNKAALFMQNLNDDSNQVDIIVREGGLDAGVFTGIANMHGIQTISLHTTGSISLFAFDLLLETDKDVIINIV
;
A
#
# COMPACT_ATOMS: atom_id res chain seq x y z
N MET A 1 2.20 -27.73 -1.09
CA MET A 1 2.35 -26.31 -1.48
C MET A 1 2.25 -25.52 -0.20
N ASP A 2 3.31 -24.80 0.17
CA ASP A 2 3.24 -23.93 1.33
C ASP A 2 2.18 -22.84 1.09
N THR A 3 1.23 -22.77 2.01
CA THR A 3 0.13 -21.80 1.94
C THR A 3 0.70 -20.44 2.31
N SER A 4 0.57 -19.43 1.45
CA SER A 4 1.01 -18.05 1.73
C SER A 4 0.38 -17.53 3.03
N THR A 5 1.01 -16.58 3.69
CA THR A 5 0.50 -15.95 4.91
C THR A 5 0.23 -14.47 4.68
N ILE A 6 -0.91 -14.00 5.19
CA ILE A 6 -1.27 -12.59 5.33
C ILE A 6 -1.37 -12.26 6.81
N LEU A 7 -0.76 -11.17 7.25
CA LEU A 7 -0.85 -10.69 8.62
C LEU A 7 -1.69 -9.40 8.68
N VAL A 8 -2.66 -9.35 9.57
CA VAL A 8 -3.44 -8.12 9.86
C VAL A 8 -3.10 -7.63 11.25
N ALA A 9 -2.70 -6.37 11.38
CA ALA A 9 -2.52 -5.75 12.68
C ALA A 9 -3.82 -5.05 13.13
N THR A 10 -4.23 -5.31 14.38
CA THR A 10 -5.45 -4.75 14.98
C THR A 10 -5.14 -4.06 16.30
N ASP A 11 -5.81 -2.95 16.56
CA ASP A 11 -5.85 -2.27 17.85
C ASP A 11 -7.10 -2.64 18.67
N LEU A 12 -7.85 -3.66 18.23
CA LEU A 12 -9.13 -4.13 18.76
C LEU A 12 -10.28 -3.13 18.65
N SER A 13 -10.08 -1.99 17.99
CA SER A 13 -11.18 -1.06 17.67
C SER A 13 -12.17 -1.68 16.68
N ALA A 14 -13.40 -1.16 16.67
CA ALA A 14 -14.43 -1.61 15.72
C ALA A 14 -13.98 -1.46 14.26
N ARG A 15 -13.21 -0.41 13.94
CA ARG A 15 -12.66 -0.17 12.61
C ARG A 15 -11.61 -1.21 12.22
N SER A 16 -10.68 -1.52 13.12
CA SER A 16 -9.67 -2.54 12.83
C SER A 16 -10.25 -3.94 12.77
N ALA A 17 -11.31 -4.21 13.55
CA ALA A 17 -12.07 -5.44 13.46
C ALA A 17 -12.76 -5.59 12.08
N ASP A 18 -13.35 -4.53 11.55
CA ASP A 18 -13.93 -4.50 10.20
C ASP A 18 -12.87 -4.81 9.13
N ILE A 19 -11.65 -4.27 9.27
CA ILE A 19 -10.54 -4.56 8.35
C ILE A 19 -10.16 -6.04 8.38
N VAL A 20 -10.12 -6.67 9.55
CA VAL A 20 -9.86 -8.11 9.66
C VAL A 20 -10.94 -8.92 8.94
N GLN A 21 -12.22 -8.55 9.10
CA GLN A 21 -13.33 -9.22 8.41
C GLN A 21 -13.21 -9.07 6.87
N LYS A 22 -12.83 -7.91 6.39
CA LYS A 22 -12.60 -7.65 4.95
C LYS A 22 -11.35 -8.35 4.40
N ALA A 23 -10.36 -8.64 5.25
CA ALA A 23 -9.17 -9.38 4.86
C ALA A 23 -9.43 -10.89 4.67
N LEU A 24 -10.46 -11.45 5.27
CA LEU A 24 -10.81 -12.88 5.13
C LEU A 24 -11.11 -13.27 3.66
N PRO A 25 -12.01 -12.60 2.94
CA PRO A 25 -12.25 -12.89 1.52
C PRO A 25 -10.99 -12.73 0.66
N LEU A 26 -10.15 -11.72 0.95
CA LEU A 26 -8.90 -11.53 0.25
C LEU A 26 -7.92 -12.69 0.50
N ALA A 27 -7.75 -13.10 1.75
CA ALA A 27 -6.91 -14.25 2.10
C ALA A 27 -7.40 -15.53 1.41
N HIS A 28 -8.71 -15.78 1.39
CA HIS A 28 -9.30 -16.92 0.70
C HIS A 28 -9.03 -16.86 -0.82
N LYS A 29 -9.23 -15.70 -1.44
CA LYS A 29 -8.95 -15.48 -2.88
C LYS A 29 -7.49 -15.76 -3.23
N LEU A 30 -6.56 -15.39 -2.34
CA LEU A 30 -5.12 -15.57 -2.52
C LEU A 30 -4.64 -16.96 -2.04
N ASN A 31 -5.53 -17.85 -1.60
CA ASN A 31 -5.19 -19.13 -0.99
C ASN A 31 -4.15 -18.98 0.13
N ALA A 32 -4.33 -17.98 0.99
CA ALA A 32 -3.43 -17.62 2.07
C ALA A 32 -4.07 -17.85 3.45
N LYS A 33 -3.24 -18.17 4.44
CA LYS A 33 -3.66 -18.15 5.86
C LYS A 33 -3.71 -16.72 6.37
N LEU A 34 -4.80 -16.36 7.05
CA LEU A 34 -4.92 -15.05 7.68
C LEU A 34 -4.50 -15.14 9.14
N HIS A 35 -3.43 -14.44 9.49
CA HIS A 35 -3.00 -14.24 10.87
C HIS A 35 -3.40 -12.84 11.34
N VAL A 36 -3.78 -12.70 12.60
CA VAL A 36 -4.15 -11.42 13.22
C VAL A 36 -3.24 -11.18 14.40
N VAL A 37 -2.72 -9.97 14.52
CA VAL A 37 -1.85 -9.59 15.65
C VAL A 37 -2.36 -8.33 16.35
N HIS A 38 -2.40 -8.41 17.68
CA HIS A 38 -2.56 -7.27 18.58
C HIS A 38 -1.30 -7.10 19.41
N ILE A 39 -0.75 -5.88 19.43
CA ILE A 39 0.44 -5.56 20.23
C ILE A 39 0.04 -4.63 21.38
N ILE A 40 0.36 -5.04 22.59
CA ILE A 40 0.22 -4.19 23.79
C ILE A 40 1.54 -3.48 24.00
N GLU A 41 1.51 -2.15 23.97
CA GLU A 41 2.72 -1.34 24.17
C GLU A 41 3.33 -1.54 25.56
N GLU A 42 4.65 -1.65 25.63
CA GLU A 42 5.39 -1.84 26.87
C GLU A 42 5.08 -0.78 27.93
N LYS A 43 4.79 0.45 27.53
CA LYS A 43 4.45 1.55 28.42
C LYS A 43 3.24 1.25 29.31
N ILE A 44 2.27 0.48 28.80
CA ILE A 44 1.06 0.13 29.55
C ILE A 44 1.43 -0.73 30.77
N PHE A 45 2.40 -1.63 30.62
CA PHE A 45 2.85 -2.53 31.68
C PHE A 45 3.61 -1.82 32.79
N THR A 46 4.10 -0.59 32.55
CA THR A 46 4.76 0.23 33.60
C THR A 46 3.76 0.71 34.65
N TYR A 47 2.47 0.76 34.31
CA TYR A 47 1.40 1.26 35.16
C TYR A 47 0.50 0.15 35.73
N LEU A 48 0.77 -1.11 35.42
CA LEU A 48 -0.06 -2.25 35.81
C LEU A 48 0.81 -3.31 36.48
N ASP A 49 0.41 -3.73 37.69
CA ASP A 49 1.15 -4.72 38.49
C ASP A 49 1.07 -6.15 37.97
N ASP A 50 0.14 -6.44 37.00
CA ASP A 50 -0.13 -7.79 36.50
C ASP A 50 -0.13 -7.83 34.97
N ALA A 51 1.09 -7.92 34.43
CA ALA A 51 1.33 -7.96 32.97
C ALA A 51 0.78 -9.24 32.29
N ASP A 52 0.89 -10.39 32.96
CA ASP A 52 0.49 -11.67 32.37
C ASP A 52 -1.03 -11.76 32.26
N THR A 53 -1.76 -11.31 33.29
CA THR A 53 -3.22 -11.20 33.23
C THR A 53 -3.72 -10.27 32.14
N LEU A 54 -2.98 -9.19 31.83
CA LEU A 54 -3.35 -8.28 30.74
C LEU A 54 -3.20 -8.96 29.36
N LEU A 55 -2.11 -9.68 29.14
CA LEU A 55 -1.92 -10.44 27.90
C LEU A 55 -3.00 -11.50 27.70
N GLU A 56 -3.33 -12.26 28.77
CA GLU A 56 -4.39 -13.26 28.70
C GLU A 56 -5.76 -12.64 28.41
N LYS A 57 -6.09 -11.52 29.04
CA LYS A 57 -7.33 -10.79 28.77
C LYS A 57 -7.41 -10.27 27.34
N ALA A 58 -6.30 -9.74 26.81
CA ALA A 58 -6.24 -9.26 25.44
C ALA A 58 -6.31 -10.41 24.43
N GLN A 59 -5.67 -11.54 24.70
CA GLN A 59 -5.79 -12.76 23.89
C GLN A 59 -7.25 -13.27 23.87
N ASN A 60 -7.90 -13.33 25.02
CA ASN A 60 -9.31 -13.73 25.14
C ASN A 60 -10.25 -12.73 24.41
N ALA A 61 -9.94 -11.44 24.44
CA ALA A 61 -10.71 -10.44 23.69
C ALA A 61 -10.54 -10.62 22.18
N LEU A 62 -9.33 -10.90 21.71
CA LEU A 62 -9.02 -11.18 20.32
C LEU A 62 -9.79 -12.44 19.83
N GLU A 63 -9.76 -13.52 20.61
CA GLU A 63 -10.50 -14.75 20.30
C GLU A 63 -12.02 -14.55 20.25
N LYS A 64 -12.56 -13.74 21.15
CA LYS A 64 -13.99 -13.38 21.14
C LYS A 64 -14.38 -12.52 19.94
N LEU A 65 -13.49 -11.62 19.53
CA LEU A 65 -13.73 -10.71 18.42
C LEU A 65 -13.67 -11.44 17.06
N PHE A 66 -12.83 -12.49 16.97
CA PHE A 66 -12.60 -13.25 15.74
C PHE A 66 -12.81 -14.76 15.92
N PRO A 67 -14.03 -15.20 16.28
CA PRO A 67 -14.30 -16.61 16.60
C PRO A 67 -14.17 -17.56 15.40
N HIS A 68 -14.13 -17.02 14.19
CA HIS A 68 -13.98 -17.78 12.94
C HIS A 68 -12.53 -17.98 12.51
N ILE A 69 -11.57 -17.32 13.18
CA ILE A 69 -10.15 -17.47 12.90
C ILE A 69 -9.58 -18.48 13.90
N PRO A 70 -8.82 -19.50 13.44
CA PRO A 70 -8.17 -20.46 14.32
C PRO A 70 -7.29 -19.78 15.38
N LYS A 71 -7.30 -20.30 16.62
CA LYS A 71 -6.56 -19.68 17.73
C LYS A 71 -5.06 -19.54 17.47
N GLU A 72 -4.48 -20.51 16.76
CA GLU A 72 -3.06 -20.50 16.36
C GLU A 72 -2.71 -19.39 15.35
N GLN A 73 -3.72 -18.75 14.76
CA GLN A 73 -3.58 -17.61 13.87
C GLN A 73 -3.85 -16.26 14.57
N LEU A 74 -4.23 -16.28 15.84
CA LEU A 74 -4.50 -15.09 16.65
C LEU A 74 -3.34 -14.85 17.62
N HIS A 75 -2.65 -13.72 17.47
CA HIS A 75 -1.45 -13.39 18.20
C HIS A 75 -1.65 -12.16 19.07
N CYS A 76 -1.33 -12.28 20.36
CA CYS A 76 -1.24 -11.14 21.27
C CYS A 76 0.16 -11.09 21.87
N GLN A 77 0.85 -9.95 21.72
CA GLN A 77 2.24 -9.82 22.13
C GLN A 77 2.46 -8.49 22.86
N LYS A 78 3.40 -8.47 23.80
CA LYS A 78 3.93 -7.27 24.43
C LYS A 78 5.11 -6.76 23.60
N GLY A 79 5.21 -5.44 23.40
CA GLY A 79 6.38 -4.85 22.77
C GLY A 79 6.14 -3.50 22.14
N LYS A 80 7.12 -3.03 21.37
CA LYS A 80 6.96 -1.87 20.50
C LYS A 80 6.19 -2.27 19.25
N ILE A 81 5.09 -1.60 18.95
CA ILE A 81 4.16 -1.98 17.88
C ILE A 81 4.88 -2.28 16.56
N SER A 82 5.69 -1.33 16.06
CA SER A 82 6.31 -1.45 14.73
C SER A 82 7.26 -2.63 14.62
N SER A 83 8.18 -2.80 15.59
CA SER A 83 9.15 -3.90 15.57
C SER A 83 8.51 -5.26 15.83
N SER A 84 7.49 -5.33 16.70
CA SER A 84 6.81 -6.59 17.01
C SER A 84 5.99 -7.09 15.83
N VAL A 85 5.25 -6.18 15.13
CA VAL A 85 4.52 -6.55 13.90
C VAL A 85 5.50 -7.01 12.82
N ALA A 86 6.60 -6.30 12.59
CA ALA A 86 7.59 -6.66 11.59
C ALA A 86 8.28 -8.00 11.90
N ALA A 87 8.65 -8.24 13.17
CA ALA A 87 9.25 -9.50 13.59
C ALA A 87 8.28 -10.68 13.40
N LEU A 88 7.01 -10.53 13.78
CA LEU A 88 6.01 -11.58 13.57
C LEU A 88 5.75 -11.83 12.09
N ALA A 89 5.64 -10.77 11.27
CA ALA A 89 5.45 -10.89 9.83
C ALA A 89 6.61 -11.67 9.18
N ASN A 90 7.86 -11.38 9.58
CA ASN A 90 9.04 -12.14 9.11
C ASN A 90 9.01 -13.59 9.59
N ASN A 91 8.68 -13.85 10.86
CA ASN A 91 8.64 -15.21 11.42
C ASN A 91 7.57 -16.09 10.75
N LEU A 92 6.46 -15.48 10.31
CA LEU A 92 5.37 -16.16 9.61
C LEU A 92 5.60 -16.25 8.09
N ASP A 93 6.70 -15.71 7.57
CA ASP A 93 6.95 -15.52 6.13
C ASP A 93 5.76 -14.85 5.42
N ALA A 94 5.18 -13.83 6.08
CA ALA A 94 4.03 -13.13 5.56
C ALA A 94 4.35 -12.46 4.22
N LYS A 95 3.48 -12.62 3.24
CA LYS A 95 3.63 -12.02 1.91
C LYS A 95 2.98 -10.64 1.82
N LEU A 96 2.09 -10.33 2.77
CA LEU A 96 1.38 -9.07 2.87
C LEU A 96 1.06 -8.77 4.33
N VAL A 97 1.25 -7.52 4.74
CA VAL A 97 0.75 -7.00 6.02
C VAL A 97 -0.37 -6.01 5.75
N ILE A 98 -1.52 -6.17 6.39
CA ILE A 98 -2.69 -5.29 6.25
C ILE A 98 -2.82 -4.45 7.51
N LEU A 99 -2.97 -3.14 7.33
CA LEU A 99 -3.01 -2.13 8.39
C LEU A 99 -4.20 -1.19 8.18
N GLY A 100 -4.81 -0.74 9.26
CA GLY A 100 -5.70 0.41 9.21
C GLY A 100 -4.93 1.72 9.03
N SER A 101 -5.53 2.70 8.37
CA SER A 101 -4.92 4.04 8.20
C SER A 101 -4.78 4.80 9.52
N SER A 102 -5.70 4.61 10.47
CA SER A 102 -5.70 5.25 11.79
C SER A 102 -6.28 4.31 12.83
N GLY A 103 -5.74 4.38 14.07
CA GLY A 103 -6.29 3.69 15.23
C GLY A 103 -7.45 4.44 15.88
N GLU A 104 -7.83 4.01 17.09
CA GLU A 104 -9.00 4.44 17.87
C GLU A 104 -9.14 5.98 18.05
N ASN A 105 -8.02 6.70 18.08
CA ASN A 105 -7.98 8.16 18.25
C ASN A 105 -8.11 8.97 16.93
N GLY A 106 -8.22 8.30 15.79
CA GLY A 106 -8.40 8.94 14.49
C GLY A 106 -9.87 9.33 14.31
N GLY A 107 -10.21 10.61 14.60
CA GLY A 107 -11.56 11.14 14.40
C GLY A 107 -12.08 10.96 12.97
N LEU A 108 -13.38 11.24 12.76
CA LEU A 108 -14.19 11.05 11.54
C LEU A 108 -13.63 11.57 10.19
N LYS A 109 -12.43 12.13 10.14
CA LYS A 109 -11.75 12.51 8.88
C LYS A 109 -10.83 11.38 8.43
N SER A 110 -11.31 10.56 7.55
CA SER A 110 -10.70 9.36 6.95
C SER A 110 -9.34 9.57 6.24
N LEU A 111 -8.80 10.78 6.22
CA LEU A 111 -7.59 11.16 5.50
C LEU A 111 -6.30 11.09 6.33
N PHE A 112 -6.38 10.90 7.65
CA PHE A 112 -5.19 10.86 8.50
C PHE A 112 -4.63 9.44 8.63
N VAL A 113 -3.34 9.29 8.35
CA VAL A 113 -2.60 8.06 8.66
C VAL A 113 -1.89 8.24 9.99
N GLY A 114 -2.18 7.33 10.94
CA GLY A 114 -1.61 7.37 12.28
C GLY A 114 -0.08 7.19 12.29
N SER A 115 0.57 7.67 13.35
CA SER A 115 2.02 7.49 13.53
C SER A 115 2.41 6.01 13.57
N SER A 116 1.65 5.19 14.30
CA SER A 116 1.90 3.74 14.39
C SER A 116 1.87 3.05 13.03
N THR A 117 0.90 3.39 12.15
CA THR A 117 0.83 2.83 10.79
C THR A 117 2.07 3.19 9.98
N LYS A 118 2.53 4.46 10.05
CA LYS A 118 3.75 4.92 9.36
C LYS A 118 4.99 4.18 9.88
N ASP A 119 5.10 4.00 11.20
CA ASP A 119 6.24 3.35 11.82
C ASP A 119 6.25 1.83 11.53
N ILE A 120 5.08 1.19 11.46
CA ILE A 120 4.98 -0.20 11.02
C ILE A 120 5.45 -0.32 9.57
N VAL A 121 4.87 0.46 8.64
CA VAL A 121 5.24 0.41 7.22
C VAL A 121 6.75 0.57 7.02
N ARG A 122 7.40 1.49 7.74
CA ARG A 122 8.86 1.69 7.68
C ARG A 122 9.68 0.51 8.19
N SER A 123 9.10 -0.33 9.03
CA SER A 123 9.80 -1.46 9.66
C SER A 123 9.61 -2.77 8.89
N LEU A 124 8.71 -2.80 7.90
CA LEU A 124 8.41 -4.00 7.12
C LEU A 124 9.41 -4.20 5.99
N THR A 125 9.66 -5.47 5.67
CA THR A 125 10.47 -5.93 4.51
C THR A 125 9.60 -6.57 3.42
N MET A 126 8.28 -6.58 3.61
CA MET A 126 7.29 -7.07 2.67
C MET A 126 6.24 -6.00 2.41
N PRO A 127 5.40 -6.13 1.36
CA PRO A 127 4.35 -5.18 1.07
C PRO A 127 3.39 -4.94 2.24
N ALA A 128 3.02 -3.67 2.46
CA ALA A 128 2.00 -3.25 3.41
C ALA A 128 0.79 -2.68 2.68
N LEU A 129 -0.40 -3.22 2.89
CA LEU A 129 -1.67 -2.65 2.44
C LEU A 129 -2.26 -1.79 3.55
N VAL A 130 -2.28 -0.49 3.35
CA VAL A 130 -2.92 0.47 4.25
C VAL A 130 -4.35 0.72 3.80
N VAL A 131 -5.29 0.23 4.58
CA VAL A 131 -6.73 0.32 4.30
C VAL A 131 -7.27 1.67 4.75
N LYS A 132 -7.81 2.42 3.83
CA LYS A 132 -8.40 3.75 4.05
C LYS A 132 -9.89 3.75 3.78
N THR A 133 -10.34 2.92 2.84
CA THR A 133 -11.75 2.84 2.46
C THR A 133 -12.58 2.09 3.49
N THR A 134 -13.87 2.39 3.53
CA THR A 134 -14.87 1.65 4.33
C THR A 134 -15.50 0.50 3.54
N ASN A 135 -15.20 0.40 2.24
CA ASN A 135 -15.70 -0.64 1.35
C ASN A 135 -14.89 -1.94 1.51
N ASP A 136 -15.29 -2.98 0.79
CA ASP A 136 -14.51 -4.22 0.69
C ASP A 136 -13.12 -3.96 0.10
N LEU A 137 -12.16 -4.84 0.40
CA LEU A 137 -10.80 -4.71 -0.12
C LEU A 137 -10.78 -5.11 -1.61
N HIS A 138 -10.48 -4.14 -2.47
CA HIS A 138 -10.42 -4.31 -3.91
C HIS A 138 -8.98 -4.20 -4.40
N VAL A 139 -8.35 -5.34 -4.64
CA VAL A 139 -6.99 -5.47 -5.22
C VAL A 139 -7.01 -6.07 -6.64
N ASP A 140 -8.19 -6.16 -7.24
CA ASP A 140 -8.41 -6.66 -8.60
C ASP A 140 -8.02 -5.64 -9.69
N LYS A 141 -7.87 -4.37 -9.31
CA LYS A 141 -7.34 -3.30 -10.18
C LYS A 141 -6.34 -2.46 -9.39
N LEU A 142 -5.12 -2.41 -9.88
CA LEU A 142 -4.04 -1.64 -9.26
C LEU A 142 -3.58 -0.51 -10.17
N LEU A 143 -3.36 0.67 -9.60
CA LEU A 143 -2.61 1.75 -10.25
C LEU A 143 -1.19 1.76 -9.70
N ILE A 144 -0.18 1.66 -10.56
CA ILE A 144 1.23 1.63 -10.17
C ILE A 144 1.96 2.78 -10.86
N PRO A 145 2.43 3.79 -10.12
CA PRO A 145 3.37 4.77 -10.66
C PRO A 145 4.66 4.10 -11.13
N THR A 146 5.18 4.52 -12.28
CA THR A 146 6.43 3.98 -12.81
C THR A 146 7.32 5.06 -13.41
N ASP A 147 8.62 4.95 -13.13
CA ASP A 147 9.69 5.72 -13.75
C ASP A 147 10.50 4.89 -14.77
N PHE A 148 10.03 3.67 -15.07
CA PHE A 148 10.68 2.70 -15.92
C PHE A 148 12.00 2.14 -15.38
N SER A 149 12.28 2.33 -14.08
CA SER A 149 13.47 1.77 -13.43
C SER A 149 13.34 0.26 -13.20
N GLU A 150 14.48 -0.37 -12.87
CA GLU A 150 14.51 -1.76 -12.41
C GLU A 150 13.69 -1.96 -11.13
N ALA A 151 13.72 -0.99 -10.20
CA ALA A 151 12.92 -1.04 -8.98
C ALA A 151 11.42 -1.04 -9.29
N SER A 152 10.97 -0.21 -10.26
CA SER A 152 9.59 -0.26 -10.78
C SER A 152 9.26 -1.64 -11.35
N ARG A 153 10.16 -2.23 -12.12
CA ARG A 153 9.97 -3.57 -12.70
C ARG A 153 9.84 -4.65 -11.63
N TRP A 154 10.74 -4.66 -10.65
CA TRP A 154 10.67 -5.57 -9.50
C TRP A 154 9.37 -5.44 -8.74
N HIS A 155 8.93 -4.22 -8.49
CA HIS A 155 7.66 -3.96 -7.80
C HIS A 155 6.47 -4.50 -8.59
N ILE A 156 6.40 -4.27 -9.89
CA ILE A 156 5.33 -4.79 -10.77
C ILE A 156 5.30 -6.33 -10.71
N HIS A 157 6.45 -7.00 -10.81
CA HIS A 157 6.51 -8.45 -10.69
C HIS A 157 6.07 -8.94 -9.30
N ALA A 158 6.44 -8.24 -8.23
CA ALA A 158 5.98 -8.56 -6.88
C ALA A 158 4.44 -8.44 -6.77
N MET A 159 3.84 -7.38 -7.33
CA MET A 159 2.38 -7.21 -7.34
C MET A 159 1.67 -8.27 -8.18
N ARG A 160 2.22 -8.65 -9.33
CA ARG A 160 1.69 -9.76 -10.15
C ARG A 160 1.76 -11.11 -9.44
N SER A 161 2.85 -11.35 -8.71
CA SER A 161 3.01 -12.59 -7.91
C SER A 161 2.02 -12.63 -6.75
N LEU A 162 1.80 -11.48 -6.09
CA LEU A 162 0.91 -11.37 -4.93
C LEU A 162 -0.57 -11.37 -5.34
N PHE A 163 -0.90 -10.72 -6.46
CA PHE A 163 -2.25 -10.57 -6.99
C PHE A 163 -2.33 -11.03 -8.46
N PRO A 164 -2.26 -12.34 -8.71
CA PRO A 164 -2.10 -12.86 -10.09
C PRO A 164 -3.28 -12.57 -11.00
N GLU A 165 -4.47 -12.30 -10.46
CA GLU A 165 -5.66 -11.96 -11.23
C GLU A 165 -5.90 -10.44 -11.38
N ALA A 166 -5.03 -9.61 -10.75
CA ALA A 166 -5.22 -8.17 -10.78
C ALA A 166 -4.87 -7.58 -12.16
N LYS A 167 -5.70 -6.64 -12.61
CA LYS A 167 -5.36 -5.77 -13.73
C LYS A 167 -4.52 -4.62 -13.22
N ILE A 168 -3.35 -4.41 -13.82
CA ILE A 168 -2.40 -3.38 -13.44
C ILE A 168 -2.42 -2.27 -14.48
N THR A 169 -2.70 -1.07 -14.06
CA THR A 169 -2.52 0.15 -14.86
C THR A 169 -1.26 0.85 -14.40
N LEU A 170 -0.22 0.87 -15.22
CA LEU A 170 0.97 1.67 -14.97
C LEU A 170 0.69 3.13 -15.31
N LEU A 171 1.18 4.04 -14.49
CA LEU A 171 1.09 5.48 -14.75
C LEU A 171 2.48 6.10 -14.75
N HIS A 172 2.90 6.59 -15.92
CA HIS A 172 4.09 7.41 -16.07
C HIS A 172 3.70 8.86 -16.32
N THR A 173 4.24 9.77 -15.51
CA THR A 173 4.04 11.21 -15.70
C THR A 173 5.35 11.86 -16.15
N PHE A 174 5.26 12.84 -17.06
CA PHE A 174 6.37 13.70 -17.45
C PHE A 174 5.96 15.17 -17.31
N VAL A 175 6.92 16.03 -17.08
CA VAL A 175 6.70 17.47 -16.99
C VAL A 175 7.45 18.19 -18.09
N VAL A 176 6.83 19.24 -18.63
CA VAL A 176 7.52 20.19 -19.53
C VAL A 176 8.32 21.16 -18.64
N PRO A 177 9.65 21.11 -18.66
CA PRO A 177 10.45 21.97 -17.80
C PRO A 177 10.16 23.45 -18.07
N PHE A 178 9.97 24.21 -17.01
CA PHE A 178 9.79 25.66 -17.06
C PHE A 178 8.60 26.14 -17.92
N SER A 179 7.60 25.31 -18.22
CA SER A 179 6.48 25.63 -19.11
C SER A 179 5.84 26.99 -18.82
N SER A 180 5.63 27.31 -17.54
CA SER A 180 5.08 28.61 -17.09
C SER A 180 6.02 29.80 -17.30
N ARG A 181 7.33 29.58 -17.46
CA ARG A 181 8.34 30.63 -17.62
C ARG A 181 8.82 30.78 -19.07
N LEU A 182 8.63 29.78 -19.91
CA LEU A 182 9.09 29.80 -21.30
C LEU A 182 8.50 30.98 -22.07
N SER A 183 7.22 31.29 -21.83
CA SER A 183 6.56 32.46 -22.41
C SER A 183 7.17 33.78 -21.93
N LEU A 184 7.64 33.87 -20.68
CA LEU A 184 8.35 35.05 -20.14
C LEU A 184 9.73 35.24 -20.76
N TYR A 185 10.35 34.15 -21.22
CA TYR A 185 11.65 34.17 -21.91
C TYR A 185 11.51 34.43 -23.43
N GLY A 186 10.30 34.72 -23.91
CA GLY A 186 10.04 35.01 -25.32
C GLY A 186 9.96 33.76 -26.20
N VAL A 187 9.88 32.56 -25.62
CA VAL A 187 9.68 31.31 -26.37
C VAL A 187 8.27 31.32 -26.96
N LYS A 188 8.16 31.07 -28.25
CA LYS A 188 6.88 31.06 -28.94
C LYS A 188 6.06 29.84 -28.50
N LYS A 189 4.74 29.99 -28.42
CA LYS A 189 3.82 28.90 -28.07
C LYS A 189 3.98 27.64 -28.92
N GLY A 190 4.30 27.82 -30.23
CA GLY A 190 4.57 26.70 -31.13
C GLY A 190 5.81 25.90 -30.75
N ASP A 191 6.85 26.53 -30.25
CA ASP A 191 8.08 25.85 -29.79
C ASP A 191 7.85 25.11 -28.49
N VAL A 192 6.99 25.64 -27.59
CA VAL A 192 6.57 24.95 -26.36
C VAL A 192 5.78 23.71 -26.69
N ASN A 193 4.81 23.80 -27.63
CA ASN A 193 4.02 22.64 -28.05
C ASN A 193 4.92 21.56 -28.70
N LEU A 194 5.88 21.95 -29.52
CA LEU A 194 6.84 21.02 -30.11
C LEU A 194 7.71 20.32 -29.04
N LEU A 195 8.12 21.05 -27.99
CA LEU A 195 8.85 20.46 -26.87
C LEU A 195 7.98 19.43 -26.12
N GLU A 196 6.72 19.77 -25.87
CA GLU A 196 5.75 18.87 -25.23
C GLU A 196 5.54 17.59 -26.05
N GLU A 197 5.31 17.71 -27.37
CA GLU A 197 5.16 16.57 -28.27
C GLU A 197 6.40 15.68 -28.30
N ASN A 198 7.60 16.26 -28.30
CA ASN A 198 8.85 15.52 -28.25
C ASN A 198 9.02 14.77 -26.92
N LEU A 199 8.70 15.39 -25.80
CA LEU A 199 8.76 14.77 -24.46
C LEU A 199 7.75 13.64 -24.36
N TYR A 200 6.52 13.85 -24.83
CA TYR A 200 5.49 12.84 -24.87
C TYR A 200 5.89 11.63 -25.72
N THR A 201 6.39 11.88 -26.93
CA THR A 201 6.85 10.82 -27.85
C THR A 201 8.00 10.02 -27.24
N ASN A 202 8.97 10.71 -26.60
CA ASN A 202 10.07 10.06 -25.90
C ASN A 202 9.56 9.18 -24.72
N ALA A 203 8.65 9.71 -23.91
CA ALA A 203 8.06 8.98 -22.82
C ALA A 203 7.28 7.74 -23.33
N LYS A 204 6.52 7.86 -24.41
CA LYS A 204 5.82 6.71 -25.05
C LYS A 204 6.79 5.65 -25.57
N ASN A 205 7.90 6.05 -26.19
CA ASN A 205 8.90 5.10 -26.70
C ASN A 205 9.57 4.35 -25.53
N LYS A 206 9.90 5.04 -24.44
CA LYS A 206 10.41 4.40 -23.20
C LYS A 206 9.39 3.45 -22.60
N ALA A 207 8.12 3.86 -22.56
CA ALA A 207 7.02 3.03 -22.09
C ALA A 207 6.87 1.74 -22.91
N ALA A 208 6.90 1.86 -24.24
CA ALA A 208 6.80 0.69 -25.14
C ALA A 208 7.97 -0.29 -24.91
N LEU A 209 9.20 0.20 -24.80
CA LEU A 209 10.36 -0.63 -24.50
C LEU A 209 10.26 -1.29 -23.12
N PHE A 210 9.81 -0.55 -22.12
CA PHE A 210 9.61 -1.07 -20.77
C PHE A 210 8.55 -2.19 -20.75
N MET A 211 7.42 -1.98 -21.43
CA MET A 211 6.35 -2.99 -21.56
C MET A 211 6.85 -4.27 -22.25
N GLN A 212 7.63 -4.15 -23.34
CA GLN A 212 8.26 -5.31 -23.98
C GLN A 212 9.15 -6.10 -23.01
N ASN A 213 9.91 -5.40 -22.15
CA ASN A 213 10.82 -6.01 -21.19
C ASN A 213 10.10 -6.59 -19.94
N LEU A 214 8.83 -6.25 -19.71
CA LEU A 214 8.01 -6.87 -18.66
C LEU A 214 7.61 -8.31 -18.98
N ASN A 215 7.69 -8.73 -20.28
CA ASN A 215 7.28 -10.05 -20.75
C ASN A 215 5.87 -10.43 -20.22
N ASP A 216 4.91 -9.51 -20.39
CA ASP A 216 3.55 -9.75 -19.93
C ASP A 216 2.72 -10.43 -21.04
N ASP A 217 2.74 -11.76 -21.05
CA ASP A 217 1.92 -12.57 -21.98
C ASP A 217 0.44 -12.61 -21.58
N SER A 218 0.11 -12.10 -20.35
CA SER A 218 -1.25 -12.20 -19.79
C SER A 218 -2.20 -11.09 -20.23
N ASN A 219 -1.71 -10.02 -20.87
CA ASN A 219 -2.47 -8.79 -21.18
C ASN A 219 -3.14 -8.15 -19.95
N GLN A 220 -2.56 -8.33 -18.76
CA GLN A 220 -3.09 -7.77 -17.51
C GLN A 220 -2.44 -6.43 -17.14
N VAL A 221 -1.41 -6.00 -17.88
CA VAL A 221 -0.69 -4.75 -17.62
C VAL A 221 -0.90 -3.77 -18.75
N ASP A 222 -1.51 -2.64 -18.45
CA ASP A 222 -1.68 -1.50 -19.35
C ASP A 222 -0.83 -0.31 -18.86
N ILE A 223 -0.53 0.65 -19.75
CA ILE A 223 0.24 1.83 -19.40
C ILE A 223 -0.40 3.13 -19.90
N ILE A 224 -0.46 4.11 -19.00
CA ILE A 224 -0.86 5.48 -19.29
C ILE A 224 0.39 6.36 -19.19
N VAL A 225 0.65 7.15 -20.24
CA VAL A 225 1.67 8.18 -20.27
C VAL A 225 0.97 9.53 -20.41
N ARG A 226 1.24 10.46 -19.49
CA ARG A 226 0.62 11.79 -19.54
C ARG A 226 1.53 12.88 -18.97
N GLU A 227 1.27 14.11 -19.40
CA GLU A 227 1.84 15.28 -18.74
C GLU A 227 1.25 15.46 -17.33
N GLY A 228 2.10 15.80 -16.37
CA GLY A 228 1.74 16.06 -14.98
C GLY A 228 2.91 15.80 -14.05
N GLY A 229 2.85 16.38 -12.85
CA GLY A 229 3.82 16.13 -11.78
C GLY A 229 3.51 14.84 -11.01
N LEU A 230 4.43 14.48 -10.13
CA LEU A 230 4.20 13.47 -9.09
C LEU A 230 3.36 14.10 -7.96
N ASP A 231 2.05 14.13 -8.17
CA ASP A 231 1.07 14.74 -7.28
C ASP A 231 -0.01 13.72 -6.91
N ALA A 232 -0.35 13.62 -5.63
CA ALA A 232 -1.31 12.65 -5.13
C ALA A 232 -2.72 12.83 -5.76
N GLY A 233 -3.11 14.07 -6.03
CA GLY A 233 -4.39 14.39 -6.69
C GLY A 233 -4.45 13.87 -8.13
N VAL A 234 -3.33 13.94 -8.87
CA VAL A 234 -3.23 13.39 -10.23
C VAL A 234 -3.45 11.88 -10.20
N PHE A 235 -2.78 11.16 -9.31
CA PHE A 235 -2.89 9.71 -9.21
C PHE A 235 -4.27 9.28 -8.72
N THR A 236 -4.82 9.97 -7.72
CA THR A 236 -6.18 9.73 -7.22
C THR A 236 -7.22 9.99 -8.32
N GLY A 237 -7.06 11.06 -9.10
CA GLY A 237 -7.94 11.40 -10.22
C GLY A 237 -7.93 10.32 -11.31
N ILE A 238 -6.76 9.80 -11.69
CA ILE A 238 -6.63 8.69 -12.63
C ILE A 238 -7.27 7.41 -12.08
N ALA A 239 -7.01 7.09 -10.80
CA ALA A 239 -7.62 5.94 -10.15
C ALA A 239 -9.16 6.02 -10.20
N ASN A 240 -9.73 7.20 -9.93
CA ASN A 240 -11.17 7.44 -10.01
C ASN A 240 -11.71 7.22 -11.43
N MET A 241 -11.07 7.79 -12.45
CA MET A 241 -11.50 7.65 -13.86
C MET A 241 -11.51 6.19 -14.33
N HIS A 242 -10.61 5.35 -13.81
CA HIS A 242 -10.49 3.94 -14.20
C HIS A 242 -11.19 2.97 -13.21
N GLY A 243 -11.88 3.48 -12.20
CA GLY A 243 -12.53 2.67 -11.17
C GLY A 243 -11.55 1.81 -10.38
N ILE A 244 -10.36 2.35 -10.12
CA ILE A 244 -9.30 1.69 -9.34
C ILE A 244 -9.43 2.12 -7.88
N GLN A 245 -9.41 1.16 -6.96
CA GLN A 245 -9.54 1.39 -5.53
C GLN A 245 -8.21 1.31 -4.79
N THR A 246 -7.18 0.73 -5.40
CA THR A 246 -5.88 0.52 -4.75
C THR A 246 -4.74 1.07 -5.60
N ILE A 247 -3.91 1.92 -4.98
CA ILE A 247 -2.68 2.43 -5.57
C ILE A 247 -1.50 1.71 -4.93
N SER A 248 -0.60 1.17 -5.74
CA SER A 248 0.56 0.42 -5.25
C SER A 248 1.85 1.14 -5.59
N LEU A 249 2.68 1.38 -4.58
CA LEU A 249 3.92 2.13 -4.67
C LEU A 249 5.10 1.27 -4.24
N HIS A 250 6.27 1.55 -4.82
CA HIS A 250 7.54 1.10 -4.23
C HIS A 250 8.36 2.29 -3.76
N THR A 251 9.23 2.04 -2.80
CA THR A 251 10.24 3.00 -2.36
C THR A 251 11.57 2.29 -2.14
N THR A 252 12.68 2.98 -2.38
CA THR A 252 14.02 2.44 -2.16
C THR A 252 14.56 2.90 -0.80
N GLY A 253 14.81 1.97 0.11
CA GLY A 253 15.44 2.20 1.41
C GLY A 253 14.61 2.95 2.44
N SER A 254 13.87 4.00 2.06
CA SER A 254 12.96 4.74 2.94
C SER A 254 11.72 5.20 2.17
N ILE A 255 10.61 5.44 2.89
CA ILE A 255 9.40 5.94 2.23
C ILE A 255 9.67 7.33 1.64
N SER A 256 9.52 7.47 0.33
CA SER A 256 9.71 8.74 -0.37
C SER A 256 8.66 9.78 0.05
N LEU A 257 8.97 11.08 -0.14
CA LEU A 257 7.99 12.16 0.11
C LEU A 257 6.70 11.93 -0.68
N PHE A 258 6.81 11.56 -1.96
CA PHE A 258 5.63 11.28 -2.79
C PHE A 258 4.78 10.12 -2.25
N ALA A 259 5.40 9.02 -1.79
CA ALA A 259 4.65 7.92 -1.20
C ALA A 259 3.94 8.33 0.09
N PHE A 260 4.57 9.21 0.87
CA PHE A 260 3.93 9.80 2.05
C PHE A 260 2.77 10.73 1.69
N ASP A 261 2.95 11.63 0.73
CA ASP A 261 1.92 12.55 0.30
C ASP A 261 0.72 11.78 -0.27
N LEU A 262 0.97 10.77 -1.10
CA LEU A 262 -0.09 9.91 -1.60
C LEU A 262 -0.80 9.16 -0.47
N LEU A 263 -0.03 8.58 0.47
CA LEU A 263 -0.62 7.89 1.64
C LEU A 263 -1.48 8.83 2.49
N LEU A 264 -1.14 10.12 2.59
CA LEU A 264 -1.90 11.10 3.37
C LEU A 264 -3.13 11.63 2.61
N GLU A 265 -2.99 11.92 1.33
CA GLU A 265 -3.95 12.73 0.58
C GLU A 265 -4.96 11.90 -0.22
N THR A 266 -4.62 10.68 -0.65
CA THR A 266 -5.56 9.85 -1.41
C THR A 266 -6.67 9.28 -0.53
N ASP A 267 -7.84 9.10 -1.10
CA ASP A 267 -8.97 8.34 -0.52
C ASP A 267 -8.90 6.84 -0.85
N LYS A 268 -7.89 6.40 -1.61
CA LYS A 268 -7.69 5.02 -2.03
C LYS A 268 -6.91 4.22 -0.99
N ASP A 269 -7.10 2.91 -1.02
CA ASP A 269 -6.21 2.00 -0.31
C ASP A 269 -4.82 2.05 -0.95
N VAL A 270 -3.77 1.94 -0.14
CA VAL A 270 -2.39 2.11 -0.63
C VAL A 270 -1.56 0.89 -0.24
N ILE A 271 -0.94 0.26 -1.25
CA ILE A 271 0.10 -0.72 -1.02
C ILE A 271 1.46 -0.01 -1.10
N ILE A 272 2.29 -0.21 -0.08
CA ILE A 272 3.67 0.28 -0.06
C ILE A 272 4.60 -0.91 0.04
N ASN A 273 5.55 -1.00 -0.89
CA ASN A 273 6.60 -2.00 -0.90
C ASN A 273 7.96 -1.31 -0.81
N ILE A 274 8.77 -1.67 0.18
CA ILE A 274 10.15 -1.18 0.31
C ILE A 274 11.05 -2.17 -0.41
N VAL A 275 11.76 -1.71 -1.46
CA VAL A 275 12.59 -2.52 -2.36
C VAL A 275 14.07 -2.22 -2.13
#